data_ec6ea479c418e32c5918a26df1f78622
#
_entry.id   ec6ea479c418e32c5918a26df1f78622
#
_cell.length_a   1.000
_cell.length_b   1.000
_cell.length_c   1.000
_cell.angle_alpha   90.00
_cell.angle_beta   90.00
_cell.angle_gamma   90.00
#
_symmetry.space_group_name_H-M   'P 1'
#
loop_
_entity.id
_entity.type
_entity.pdbx_description
1 polymer ?
#
loop_
_entity_poly.entity_id
_entity_poly.type
_entity_poly.pdbx_seq_one_letter_code
_entity_poly.pdbx_strand_id
1 'polypeptide(L)'
;MRLSTAADRDDARSIAVIHAALDAGATLLDTSNAYCHDDSETGHNERLIAEALRTWGGDRSRVEVATKGGLLRPGGKWVADAKAKSLRAACEASRRALDVDAIDLYHLHAVDPKTPFETSVRALASLQRDGLIRRIGLCNVTVGQIAAARAIAEISSVQVSLSPLDDENLRNGVAEYCRDHGIRLIAYRPLGGERVSRLAKDAGLVQVAARHGVTPAEVALGWLMDLSPVVTPIPGATHVETARSIARVLRVRLTDEDRRELDHRYAGRLLRTPRSERRPSDVSDGEVVLVMGMPGAGKSTIARELETAGYERLNRDTRGGSLADLVAELDAGLAAGKRRWVLDNTYPSRRSRNEVIECAWRFGVPVRCVWASTDIGDAQINAIARMIEVHGSLPSPEEIRERGRTDTRYLGPDALFRYERSLEPPVPDEGFTAVEERQFVRHGLPNATNRAVILDYDDLTLERRETLARYAADGWLLFAHAWRPQLARGSMTREDVEAEFAKNRANLALDITFACCPHDAGPPVCWCRKPLPGSVLEFAIERSVALDRSVVIGRSASDRTMAQRLGVSFRDVQEIGL
;
A
#
# COMPACT_ATOMS: atom_id res chain seq x y z
N MET A 1 -17.30 -12.50 -14.61
CA MET A 1 -16.34 -13.40 -13.92
C MET A 1 -16.94 -14.77 -13.58
N ARG A 2 -17.99 -14.87 -12.75
CA ARG A 2 -18.55 -16.19 -12.32
C ARG A 2 -19.06 -17.08 -13.46
N LEU A 3 -19.48 -16.50 -14.57
CA LEU A 3 -19.84 -17.28 -15.78
C LEU A 3 -18.70 -18.16 -16.33
N SER A 4 -17.44 -17.88 -15.96
CA SER A 4 -16.28 -18.65 -16.41
C SER A 4 -15.42 -19.22 -15.29
N THR A 5 -15.66 -18.83 -14.03
CA THR A 5 -14.85 -19.28 -12.88
C THR A 5 -15.61 -20.19 -11.91
N ALA A 6 -16.94 -20.33 -12.07
CA ALA A 6 -17.73 -21.24 -11.26
C ALA A 6 -17.53 -22.69 -11.70
N ALA A 7 -17.51 -23.62 -10.74
CA ALA A 7 -17.33 -25.05 -11.03
C ALA A 7 -18.51 -25.65 -11.84
N ASP A 8 -19.71 -25.08 -11.65
CA ASP A 8 -20.97 -25.46 -12.31
C ASP A 8 -21.33 -24.57 -13.51
N ARG A 9 -20.32 -23.94 -14.12
CA ARG A 9 -20.51 -23.08 -15.29
C ARG A 9 -21.15 -23.84 -16.45
N ASP A 10 -21.95 -23.11 -17.22
CA ASP A 10 -22.61 -23.59 -18.44
C ASP A 10 -22.61 -22.44 -19.45
N ASP A 11 -22.00 -22.67 -20.61
CA ASP A 11 -21.77 -21.61 -21.59
C ASP A 11 -23.08 -21.21 -22.28
N ALA A 12 -24.01 -22.13 -22.55
CA ALA A 12 -25.30 -21.81 -23.15
C ALA A 12 -26.15 -20.95 -22.21
N ARG A 13 -26.20 -21.32 -20.93
CA ARG A 13 -26.84 -20.51 -19.88
C ARG A 13 -26.18 -19.13 -19.77
N SER A 14 -24.84 -19.08 -19.82
CA SER A 14 -24.08 -17.85 -19.71
C SER A 14 -24.35 -16.90 -20.87
N ILE A 15 -24.45 -17.41 -22.10
CA ILE A 15 -24.85 -16.64 -23.30
C ILE A 15 -26.25 -16.10 -23.12
N ALA A 16 -27.22 -16.90 -22.67
CA ALA A 16 -28.58 -16.45 -22.41
C ALA A 16 -28.65 -15.33 -21.35
N VAL A 17 -27.82 -15.38 -20.32
CA VAL A 17 -27.70 -14.30 -19.31
C VAL A 17 -27.14 -13.02 -19.92
N ILE A 18 -26.12 -13.09 -20.79
CA ILE A 18 -25.55 -11.94 -21.49
C ILE A 18 -26.60 -11.33 -22.42
N HIS A 19 -27.30 -12.14 -23.23
CA HIS A 19 -28.39 -11.65 -24.10
C HIS A 19 -29.48 -10.94 -23.28
N ALA A 20 -29.93 -11.54 -22.17
CA ALA A 20 -30.94 -10.93 -21.32
C ALA A 20 -30.48 -9.58 -20.71
N ALA A 21 -29.19 -9.44 -20.40
CA ALA A 21 -28.64 -8.16 -19.94
C ALA A 21 -28.63 -7.11 -21.07
N LEU A 22 -28.20 -7.48 -22.26
CA LEU A 22 -28.16 -6.61 -23.45
C LEU A 22 -29.57 -6.18 -23.87
N ASP A 23 -30.53 -7.11 -23.94
CA ASP A 23 -31.95 -6.85 -24.25
C ASP A 23 -32.59 -5.92 -23.20
N ALA A 24 -32.11 -5.98 -21.97
CA ALA A 24 -32.54 -5.13 -20.88
C ALA A 24 -31.84 -3.75 -20.86
N GLY A 25 -30.94 -3.48 -21.82
CA GLY A 25 -30.31 -2.18 -22.02
C GLY A 25 -28.88 -2.03 -21.46
N ALA A 26 -28.22 -3.12 -21.12
CA ALA A 26 -26.80 -3.05 -20.76
C ALA A 26 -25.96 -2.63 -21.99
N THR A 27 -25.06 -1.66 -21.80
CA THR A 27 -24.20 -1.11 -22.87
C THR A 27 -22.71 -1.32 -22.59
N LEU A 28 -22.36 -1.85 -21.41
CA LEU A 28 -20.99 -2.17 -21.03
C LEU A 28 -20.90 -3.63 -20.58
N LEU A 29 -20.05 -4.40 -21.22
CA LEU A 29 -19.67 -5.75 -20.80
C LEU A 29 -18.23 -5.73 -20.28
N ASP A 30 -18.06 -6.14 -19.02
CA ASP A 30 -16.76 -6.19 -18.37
C ASP A 30 -16.22 -7.62 -18.30
N THR A 31 -15.04 -7.84 -18.86
CA THR A 31 -14.35 -9.14 -18.87
C THR A 31 -12.86 -9.02 -18.51
N SER A 32 -12.14 -10.12 -18.63
CA SER A 32 -10.68 -10.20 -18.53
C SER A 32 -10.20 -11.53 -19.11
N ASN A 33 -9.00 -11.55 -19.69
CA ASN A 33 -8.31 -12.77 -20.06
C ASN A 33 -8.14 -13.76 -18.91
N ALA A 34 -7.98 -13.23 -17.67
CA ALA A 34 -7.80 -14.02 -16.44
C ALA A 34 -9.13 -14.48 -15.81
N TYR A 35 -10.29 -14.20 -16.41
CA TYR A 35 -11.57 -14.75 -15.94
C TYR A 35 -11.78 -16.15 -16.49
N CYS A 36 -11.06 -17.11 -15.94
CA CYS A 36 -11.03 -18.54 -16.26
C CYS A 36 -10.84 -19.34 -14.99
N HIS A 37 -10.95 -20.67 -15.08
CA HIS A 37 -10.69 -21.54 -13.94
C HIS A 37 -9.19 -21.49 -13.57
N ASP A 38 -8.35 -21.73 -14.55
CA ASP A 38 -6.89 -21.65 -14.46
C ASP A 38 -6.27 -21.20 -15.79
N ASP A 39 -4.95 -21.22 -15.89
CA ASP A 39 -4.18 -20.74 -17.05
C ASP A 39 -4.39 -21.57 -18.33
N SER A 40 -4.86 -22.82 -18.24
CA SER A 40 -5.18 -23.64 -19.43
C SER A 40 -6.37 -23.09 -20.23
N GLU A 41 -7.21 -22.28 -19.59
CA GLU A 41 -8.41 -21.70 -20.18
C GLU A 41 -8.35 -20.18 -20.33
N THR A 42 -7.16 -19.59 -20.29
CA THR A 42 -6.98 -18.13 -20.45
C THR A 42 -7.80 -17.60 -21.64
N GLY A 43 -8.54 -16.50 -21.43
CA GLY A 43 -9.42 -15.90 -22.44
C GLY A 43 -10.81 -16.56 -22.56
N HIS A 44 -11.18 -17.54 -21.72
CA HIS A 44 -12.49 -18.21 -21.78
C HIS A 44 -13.65 -17.22 -21.72
N ASN A 45 -13.64 -16.28 -20.77
CA ASN A 45 -14.72 -15.31 -20.61
C ASN A 45 -14.80 -14.32 -21.80
N GLU A 46 -13.68 -14.01 -22.43
CA GLU A 46 -13.63 -13.16 -23.63
C GLU A 46 -14.25 -13.87 -24.82
N ARG A 47 -13.91 -15.15 -25.05
CA ARG A 47 -14.55 -15.97 -26.10
C ARG A 47 -16.05 -16.12 -25.88
N LEU A 48 -16.47 -16.31 -24.63
CA LEU A 48 -17.89 -16.41 -24.28
C LEU A 48 -18.64 -15.12 -24.62
N ILE A 49 -18.05 -13.94 -24.36
CA ILE A 49 -18.64 -12.64 -24.73
C ILE A 49 -18.66 -12.49 -26.25
N ALA A 50 -17.60 -12.85 -26.97
CA ALA A 50 -17.55 -12.80 -28.42
C ALA A 50 -18.69 -13.64 -29.03
N GLU A 51 -18.88 -14.87 -28.56
CA GLU A 51 -19.95 -15.76 -29.02
C GLU A 51 -21.35 -15.19 -28.69
N ALA A 52 -21.52 -14.65 -27.46
CA ALA A 52 -22.79 -14.01 -27.10
C ALA A 52 -23.10 -12.82 -28.01
N LEU A 53 -22.14 -11.95 -28.29
CA LEU A 53 -22.33 -10.79 -29.17
C LEU A 53 -22.56 -11.18 -30.64
N ARG A 54 -21.93 -12.25 -31.09
CA ARG A 54 -22.11 -12.79 -32.47
C ARG A 54 -23.53 -13.36 -32.66
N THR A 55 -24.10 -13.98 -31.63
CA THR A 55 -25.43 -14.62 -31.67
C THR A 55 -26.56 -13.72 -31.19
N TRP A 56 -26.25 -12.53 -30.67
CA TRP A 56 -27.25 -11.56 -30.25
C TRP A 56 -27.87 -10.83 -31.43
N GLY A 57 -29.19 -10.73 -31.47
CA GLY A 57 -29.92 -10.08 -32.56
C GLY A 57 -30.02 -8.54 -32.47
N GLY A 58 -29.39 -7.92 -31.46
CA GLY A 58 -29.47 -6.48 -31.25
C GLY A 58 -28.32 -5.70 -31.91
N ASP A 59 -28.30 -4.39 -31.67
CA ASP A 59 -27.30 -3.49 -32.25
C ASP A 59 -25.95 -3.54 -31.50
N ARG A 60 -24.99 -4.27 -32.07
CA ARG A 60 -23.63 -4.44 -31.53
C ARG A 60 -22.88 -3.11 -31.31
N SER A 61 -23.18 -2.09 -32.13
CA SER A 61 -22.50 -0.78 -32.06
C SER A 61 -22.77 -0.03 -30.76
N ARG A 62 -23.82 -0.40 -30.02
CA ARG A 62 -24.19 0.18 -28.73
C ARG A 62 -23.47 -0.46 -27.54
N VAL A 63 -22.73 -1.54 -27.78
CA VAL A 63 -22.11 -2.33 -26.71
C VAL A 63 -20.60 -2.09 -26.68
N GLU A 64 -20.13 -1.51 -25.60
CA GLU A 64 -18.71 -1.38 -25.27
C GLU A 64 -18.23 -2.65 -24.57
N VAL A 65 -17.06 -3.18 -24.94
CA VAL A 65 -16.43 -4.30 -24.26
C VAL A 65 -15.16 -3.82 -23.56
N ALA A 66 -15.13 -3.96 -22.24
CA ALA A 66 -13.96 -3.70 -21.42
C ALA A 66 -13.27 -5.01 -21.04
N THR A 67 -11.98 -5.14 -21.35
CA THR A 67 -11.16 -6.26 -20.86
C THR A 67 -9.89 -5.77 -20.18
N LYS A 68 -9.10 -6.68 -19.64
CA LYS A 68 -7.99 -6.35 -18.74
C LYS A 68 -6.79 -7.25 -18.98
N GLY A 69 -5.58 -6.69 -18.80
CA GLY A 69 -4.32 -7.44 -18.73
C GLY A 69 -3.53 -7.11 -17.47
N GLY A 70 -2.48 -7.88 -17.21
CA GLY A 70 -1.62 -7.67 -16.05
C GLY A 70 -1.93 -8.58 -14.86
N LEU A 71 -2.92 -9.48 -14.98
CA LEU A 71 -3.12 -10.60 -14.07
C LEU A 71 -3.12 -11.93 -14.81
N LEU A 72 -2.58 -12.94 -14.19
CA LEU A 72 -2.51 -14.33 -14.63
C LEU A 72 -3.25 -15.24 -13.62
N ARG A 73 -3.54 -16.49 -14.05
CA ARG A 73 -4.26 -17.50 -13.23
C ARG A 73 -3.51 -18.82 -13.09
N PRO A 74 -2.19 -18.87 -12.85
CA PRO A 74 -1.46 -20.14 -12.76
C PRO A 74 -2.03 -21.01 -11.63
N GLY A 75 -2.52 -22.21 -12.00
CA GLY A 75 -3.17 -23.12 -11.07
C GLY A 75 -4.33 -22.48 -10.30
N GLY A 76 -5.08 -21.58 -10.91
CA GLY A 76 -6.21 -20.89 -10.30
C GLY A 76 -5.86 -19.74 -9.35
N LYS A 77 -4.58 -19.42 -9.14
CA LYS A 77 -4.12 -18.32 -8.28
C LYS A 77 -4.02 -17.00 -9.05
N TRP A 78 -4.28 -15.89 -8.36
CA TRP A 78 -4.09 -14.56 -8.93
C TRP A 78 -2.63 -14.12 -8.79
N VAL A 79 -1.97 -13.86 -9.93
CA VAL A 79 -0.57 -13.41 -9.96
C VAL A 79 -0.45 -12.18 -10.86
N ALA A 80 0.12 -11.09 -10.34
CA ALA A 80 0.38 -9.89 -11.14
C ALA A 80 1.61 -10.09 -12.05
N ASP A 81 1.48 -9.70 -13.33
CA ASP A 81 2.55 -9.58 -14.31
C ASP A 81 2.21 -8.45 -15.30
N ALA A 82 2.62 -7.25 -14.96
CA ALA A 82 2.34 -6.04 -15.73
C ALA A 82 3.57 -5.51 -16.49
N LYS A 83 4.52 -6.37 -16.80
CA LYS A 83 5.65 -6.04 -17.69
C LYS A 83 5.15 -5.69 -19.08
N ALA A 84 5.82 -4.78 -19.78
CA ALA A 84 5.44 -4.33 -21.11
C ALA A 84 5.25 -5.49 -22.12
N LYS A 85 6.16 -6.47 -22.11
CA LYS A 85 6.05 -7.66 -22.99
C LYS A 85 4.81 -8.50 -22.66
N SER A 86 4.54 -8.71 -21.38
CA SER A 86 3.39 -9.51 -20.92
C SER A 86 2.07 -8.82 -21.24
N LEU A 87 1.98 -7.50 -21.03
CA LEU A 87 0.80 -6.71 -21.35
C LEU A 87 0.49 -6.73 -22.86
N ARG A 88 1.52 -6.61 -23.73
CA ARG A 88 1.34 -6.70 -25.18
C ARG A 88 0.82 -8.08 -25.60
N ALA A 89 1.46 -9.14 -25.14
CA ALA A 89 1.04 -10.51 -25.46
C ALA A 89 -0.40 -10.79 -24.98
N ALA A 90 -0.75 -10.34 -23.77
CA ALA A 90 -2.11 -10.47 -23.24
C ALA A 90 -3.13 -9.68 -24.07
N CYS A 91 -2.83 -8.44 -24.46
CA CYS A 91 -3.70 -7.62 -25.30
C CYS A 91 -3.96 -8.27 -26.67
N GLU A 92 -2.92 -8.76 -27.34
CA GLU A 92 -3.05 -9.45 -28.62
C GLU A 92 -3.85 -10.75 -28.51
N ALA A 93 -3.69 -11.49 -27.42
CA ALA A 93 -4.50 -12.68 -27.12
C ALA A 93 -5.97 -12.32 -26.88
N SER A 94 -6.23 -11.26 -26.09
CA SER A 94 -7.58 -10.76 -25.82
C SER A 94 -8.29 -10.28 -27.08
N ARG A 95 -7.59 -9.58 -27.99
CA ARG A 95 -8.15 -9.19 -29.31
C ARG A 95 -8.62 -10.40 -30.11
N ARG A 96 -7.79 -11.44 -30.18
CA ARG A 96 -8.17 -12.69 -30.87
C ARG A 96 -9.35 -13.40 -30.19
N ALA A 97 -9.37 -13.42 -28.84
CA ALA A 97 -10.44 -14.06 -28.08
C ALA A 97 -11.79 -13.33 -28.21
N LEU A 98 -11.76 -11.99 -28.34
CA LEU A 98 -12.93 -11.14 -28.52
C LEU A 98 -13.35 -10.99 -30.00
N ASP A 99 -12.53 -11.46 -30.92
CA ASP A 99 -12.71 -11.31 -32.39
C ASP A 99 -12.92 -9.85 -32.81
N VAL A 100 -11.97 -8.98 -32.41
CA VAL A 100 -12.00 -7.54 -32.70
C VAL A 100 -10.65 -7.02 -33.20
N ASP A 101 -10.68 -6.00 -34.05
CA ASP A 101 -9.46 -5.32 -34.52
C ASP A 101 -8.81 -4.46 -33.43
N ALA A 102 -9.61 -3.82 -32.60
CA ALA A 102 -9.16 -3.03 -31.44
C ALA A 102 -10.11 -3.20 -30.28
N ILE A 103 -9.56 -3.30 -29.06
CA ILE A 103 -10.33 -3.39 -27.82
C ILE A 103 -10.87 -2.00 -27.46
N ASP A 104 -12.15 -1.88 -27.13
CA ASP A 104 -12.78 -0.59 -26.82
C ASP A 104 -12.19 0.06 -25.56
N LEU A 105 -12.01 -0.73 -24.48
CA LEU A 105 -11.46 -0.29 -23.21
C LEU A 105 -10.58 -1.39 -22.61
N TYR A 106 -9.30 -1.07 -22.41
CA TYR A 106 -8.32 -2.02 -21.85
C TYR A 106 -7.76 -1.53 -20.53
N HIS A 107 -7.94 -2.32 -19.48
CA HIS A 107 -7.49 -1.95 -18.14
C HIS A 107 -6.17 -2.62 -17.76
N LEU A 108 -5.32 -1.88 -17.04
CA LEU A 108 -4.35 -2.51 -16.14
C LEU A 108 -5.12 -3.16 -14.98
N HIS A 109 -5.17 -4.50 -14.92
CA HIS A 109 -6.04 -5.23 -13.99
C HIS A 109 -5.61 -5.09 -12.52
N ALA A 110 -4.29 -5.01 -12.29
CA ALA A 110 -3.69 -4.75 -10.99
C ALA A 110 -2.30 -4.12 -11.16
N VAL A 111 -1.86 -3.38 -10.16
CA VAL A 111 -0.48 -2.91 -10.05
C VAL A 111 0.42 -4.10 -9.73
N ASP A 112 1.50 -4.28 -10.49
CA ASP A 112 2.51 -5.30 -10.26
C ASP A 112 3.61 -4.74 -9.35
N PRO A 113 3.81 -5.27 -8.12
CA PRO A 113 4.82 -4.76 -7.20
C PRO A 113 6.26 -4.99 -7.67
N LYS A 114 6.46 -5.79 -8.73
CA LYS A 114 7.78 -6.11 -9.32
C LYS A 114 8.10 -5.28 -10.55
N THR A 115 7.14 -4.48 -11.04
CA THR A 115 7.29 -3.64 -12.23
C THR A 115 6.95 -2.20 -11.87
N PRO A 116 7.82 -1.21 -12.14
CA PRO A 116 7.48 0.20 -11.91
C PRO A 116 6.17 0.55 -12.60
N PHE A 117 5.27 1.19 -11.87
CA PHE A 117 3.90 1.46 -12.31
C PHE A 117 3.85 2.23 -13.64
N GLU A 118 4.71 3.25 -13.78
CA GLU A 118 4.80 4.07 -14.98
C GLU A 118 5.26 3.26 -16.21
N THR A 119 6.04 2.20 -16.01
CA THR A 119 6.44 1.28 -17.10
C THR A 119 5.22 0.55 -17.66
N SER A 120 4.33 0.09 -16.78
CA SER A 120 3.07 -0.54 -17.20
C SER A 120 2.14 0.43 -17.90
N VAL A 121 2.05 1.68 -17.41
CA VAL A 121 1.24 2.73 -18.05
C VAL A 121 1.79 3.10 -19.44
N ARG A 122 3.13 3.26 -19.58
CA ARG A 122 3.76 3.50 -20.89
C ARG A 122 3.52 2.35 -21.87
N ALA A 123 3.45 1.11 -21.38
CA ALA A 123 3.11 -0.04 -22.22
C ALA A 123 1.66 0.07 -22.75
N LEU A 124 0.69 0.43 -21.90
CA LEU A 124 -0.69 0.67 -22.34
C LEU A 124 -0.78 1.82 -23.35
N ALA A 125 -0.06 2.92 -23.11
CA ALA A 125 0.02 4.03 -24.05
C ALA A 125 0.62 3.61 -25.42
N SER A 126 1.58 2.68 -25.43
CA SER A 126 2.09 2.09 -26.68
C SER A 126 1.03 1.26 -27.39
N LEU A 127 0.27 0.40 -26.67
CA LEU A 127 -0.81 -0.38 -27.25
C LEU A 127 -1.89 0.52 -27.91
N GLN A 128 -2.17 1.66 -27.29
CA GLN A 128 -3.12 2.65 -27.82
C GLN A 128 -2.58 3.31 -29.11
N ARG A 129 -1.33 3.75 -29.11
CA ARG A 129 -0.69 4.32 -30.32
C ARG A 129 -0.61 3.33 -31.47
N ASP A 130 -0.42 2.05 -31.15
CA ASP A 130 -0.36 0.96 -32.13
C ASP A 130 -1.77 0.56 -32.63
N GLY A 131 -2.84 1.19 -32.15
CA GLY A 131 -4.22 0.93 -32.54
C GLY A 131 -4.80 -0.39 -32.02
N LEU A 132 -4.15 -1.05 -31.04
CA LEU A 132 -4.61 -2.32 -30.47
C LEU A 132 -5.72 -2.12 -29.44
N ILE A 133 -5.74 -0.96 -28.78
CA ILE A 133 -6.77 -0.55 -27.82
C ILE A 133 -7.23 0.88 -28.12
N ARG A 134 -8.50 1.20 -27.87
CA ARG A 134 -9.06 2.54 -28.10
C ARG A 134 -8.89 3.44 -26.88
N ARG A 135 -9.12 2.91 -25.68
CA ARG A 135 -9.09 3.64 -24.42
C ARG A 135 -8.34 2.86 -23.34
N ILE A 136 -7.72 3.61 -22.42
CA ILE A 136 -6.96 3.07 -21.30
C ILE A 136 -7.77 3.20 -20.03
N GLY A 137 -7.80 2.13 -19.24
CA GLY A 137 -8.34 2.10 -17.87
C GLY A 137 -7.33 1.55 -16.87
N LEU A 138 -7.58 1.79 -15.58
CA LEU A 138 -6.78 1.32 -14.47
C LEU A 138 -7.67 0.64 -13.42
N CYS A 139 -7.20 -0.44 -12.78
CA CYS A 139 -7.92 -1.08 -11.70
C CYS A 139 -7.15 -0.99 -10.37
N ASN A 140 -7.88 -0.73 -9.29
CA ASN A 140 -7.37 -0.79 -7.92
C ASN A 140 -6.12 0.09 -7.70
N VAL A 141 -6.20 1.33 -8.14
CA VAL A 141 -5.13 2.34 -8.08
C VAL A 141 -5.45 3.43 -7.04
N THR A 142 -4.42 4.04 -6.49
CA THR A 142 -4.53 5.21 -5.60
C THR A 142 -4.66 6.51 -6.40
N VAL A 143 -5.05 7.60 -5.73
CA VAL A 143 -5.13 8.94 -6.36
C VAL A 143 -3.77 9.35 -6.95
N GLY A 144 -2.66 9.11 -6.22
CA GLY A 144 -1.32 9.41 -6.70
C GLY A 144 -0.96 8.61 -7.97
N GLN A 145 -1.34 7.33 -8.04
CA GLN A 145 -1.14 6.51 -9.23
C GLN A 145 -2.00 6.98 -10.41
N ILE A 146 -3.24 7.41 -10.18
CA ILE A 146 -4.08 7.98 -11.25
C ILE A 146 -3.41 9.27 -11.78
N ALA A 147 -2.95 10.15 -10.91
CA ALA A 147 -2.27 11.39 -11.29
C ALA A 147 -0.98 11.11 -12.08
N ALA A 148 -0.15 10.16 -11.63
CA ALA A 148 1.06 9.74 -12.33
C ALA A 148 0.74 9.14 -13.72
N ALA A 149 -0.30 8.33 -13.83
CA ALA A 149 -0.72 7.75 -15.10
C ALA A 149 -1.22 8.83 -16.08
N ARG A 150 -1.97 9.82 -15.61
CA ARG A 150 -2.47 10.95 -16.42
C ARG A 150 -1.35 11.83 -16.97
N ALA A 151 -0.21 11.89 -16.32
CA ALA A 151 0.97 12.56 -16.86
C ALA A 151 1.59 11.81 -18.06
N ILE A 152 1.22 10.54 -18.30
CA ILE A 152 1.76 9.69 -19.38
C ILE A 152 0.75 9.50 -20.51
N ALA A 153 -0.53 9.30 -20.18
CA ALA A 153 -1.59 9.02 -21.12
C ALA A 153 -2.96 9.47 -20.60
N GLU A 154 -3.92 9.65 -21.50
CA GLU A 154 -5.32 9.89 -21.11
C GLU A 154 -5.90 8.62 -20.47
N ILE A 155 -6.43 8.76 -19.27
CA ILE A 155 -7.08 7.68 -18.51
C ILE A 155 -8.60 7.88 -18.60
N SER A 156 -9.27 6.99 -19.32
CA SER A 156 -10.71 7.07 -19.57
C SER A 156 -11.55 6.52 -18.42
N SER A 157 -11.00 5.55 -17.67
CA SER A 157 -11.74 4.93 -16.58
C SER A 157 -10.84 4.41 -15.47
N VAL A 158 -11.40 4.36 -14.27
CA VAL A 158 -10.82 3.69 -13.10
C VAL A 158 -11.83 2.67 -12.58
N GLN A 159 -11.41 1.42 -12.39
CA GLN A 159 -12.27 0.35 -11.90
C GLN A 159 -11.85 -0.06 -10.48
N VAL A 160 -12.75 0.10 -9.52
CA VAL A 160 -12.51 -0.16 -8.09
C VAL A 160 -13.68 -0.87 -7.44
N SER A 161 -13.45 -1.50 -6.29
CA SER A 161 -14.53 -1.99 -5.44
C SER A 161 -15.32 -0.81 -4.88
N LEU A 162 -16.64 -0.81 -5.05
CA LEU A 162 -17.51 0.20 -4.45
C LEU A 162 -18.92 -0.36 -4.26
N SER A 163 -19.43 -0.31 -3.03
CA SER A 163 -20.77 -0.74 -2.65
C SER A 163 -21.17 -0.10 -1.32
N PRO A 164 -22.44 -0.18 -0.90
CA PRO A 164 -22.83 0.21 0.46
C PRO A 164 -22.07 -0.50 1.57
N LEU A 165 -21.51 -1.71 1.31
CA LEU A 165 -20.71 -2.48 2.26
C LEU A 165 -19.19 -2.29 2.10
N ASP A 166 -18.76 -1.45 1.16
CA ASP A 166 -17.37 -1.17 0.85
C ASP A 166 -17.26 0.25 0.29
N ASP A 167 -17.04 1.21 1.18
CA ASP A 167 -16.93 2.64 0.90
C ASP A 167 -15.48 3.15 0.87
N GLU A 168 -14.51 2.22 0.81
CA GLU A 168 -13.08 2.52 0.81
C GLU A 168 -12.72 3.60 -0.21
N ASN A 169 -13.21 3.44 -1.46
CA ASN A 169 -12.89 4.32 -2.56
C ASN A 169 -13.65 5.67 -2.56
N LEU A 170 -14.63 5.83 -1.68
CA LEU A 170 -15.17 7.14 -1.30
C LEU A 170 -14.23 7.83 -0.29
N ARG A 171 -13.78 7.09 0.73
CA ARG A 171 -13.00 7.65 1.85
C ARG A 171 -11.55 7.96 1.46
N ASN A 172 -10.95 7.20 0.56
CA ASN A 172 -9.57 7.44 0.09
C ASN A 172 -9.46 8.52 -1.00
N GLY A 173 -10.60 9.05 -1.47
CA GLY A 173 -10.65 10.14 -2.46
C GLY A 173 -10.56 9.70 -3.93
N VAL A 174 -10.46 8.40 -4.23
CA VAL A 174 -10.41 7.91 -5.63
C VAL A 174 -11.67 8.27 -6.40
N ALA A 175 -12.85 8.06 -5.80
CA ALA A 175 -14.13 8.39 -6.44
C ALA A 175 -14.27 9.90 -6.67
N GLU A 176 -13.88 10.72 -5.69
CA GLU A 176 -13.85 12.17 -5.78
C GLU A 176 -12.92 12.65 -6.89
N TYR A 177 -11.70 12.13 -6.94
CA TYR A 177 -10.74 12.45 -8.00
C TYR A 177 -11.28 12.11 -9.39
N CYS A 178 -11.93 10.95 -9.54
CA CYS A 178 -12.55 10.56 -10.81
C CYS A 178 -13.67 11.53 -11.22
N ARG A 179 -14.54 11.94 -10.29
CA ARG A 179 -15.58 12.94 -10.53
C ARG A 179 -14.99 14.28 -11.00
N ASP A 180 -14.00 14.79 -10.27
CA ASP A 180 -13.42 16.12 -10.51
C ASP A 180 -12.65 16.19 -11.84
N HIS A 181 -12.25 15.05 -12.39
CA HIS A 181 -11.52 14.95 -13.65
C HIS A 181 -12.31 14.31 -14.79
N GLY A 182 -13.60 14.02 -14.59
CA GLY A 182 -14.46 13.42 -15.62
C GLY A 182 -14.05 11.99 -16.01
N ILE A 183 -13.34 11.27 -15.13
CA ILE A 183 -12.92 9.88 -15.36
C ILE A 183 -14.05 8.95 -14.95
N ARG A 184 -14.45 8.01 -15.84
CA ARG A 184 -15.47 7.01 -15.50
C ARG A 184 -15.00 6.13 -14.33
N LEU A 185 -15.79 6.07 -13.26
CA LEU A 185 -15.57 5.19 -12.12
C LEU A 185 -16.41 3.92 -12.28
N ILE A 186 -15.77 2.82 -12.64
CA ILE A 186 -16.44 1.53 -12.78
C ILE A 186 -16.42 0.81 -11.43
N ALA A 187 -17.62 0.66 -10.82
CA ALA A 187 -17.78 0.05 -9.52
C ALA A 187 -17.95 -1.48 -9.66
N TYR A 188 -16.89 -2.26 -9.36
CA TYR A 188 -17.02 -3.71 -9.29
C TYR A 188 -17.50 -4.17 -7.90
N ARG A 189 -18.10 -5.37 -7.81
CA ARG A 189 -18.78 -5.88 -6.61
C ARG A 189 -19.82 -4.89 -6.02
N PRO A 190 -20.64 -4.23 -6.82
CA PRO A 190 -21.52 -3.15 -6.35
C PRO A 190 -22.57 -3.60 -5.34
N LEU A 191 -22.77 -4.91 -5.21
CA LEU A 191 -23.63 -5.55 -4.21
C LEU A 191 -22.85 -6.25 -3.10
N GLY A 192 -21.57 -5.89 -2.89
CA GLY A 192 -20.72 -6.44 -1.83
C GLY A 192 -20.09 -7.81 -2.12
N GLY A 193 -20.22 -8.35 -3.33
CA GLY A 193 -19.63 -9.63 -3.73
C GLY A 193 -20.16 -10.80 -2.89
N GLU A 194 -19.28 -11.51 -2.17
CA GLU A 194 -19.66 -12.63 -1.29
C GLU A 194 -20.54 -12.18 -0.10
N ARG A 195 -20.52 -10.89 0.24
CA ARG A 195 -21.33 -10.31 1.30
C ARG A 195 -22.73 -9.88 0.87
N VAL A 196 -23.19 -10.23 -0.32
CA VAL A 196 -24.51 -9.84 -0.87
C VAL A 196 -25.69 -10.19 0.06
N SER A 197 -25.58 -11.29 0.83
CA SER A 197 -26.60 -11.68 1.82
C SER A 197 -26.70 -10.69 3.00
N ARG A 198 -25.62 -9.99 3.34
CA ARG A 198 -25.63 -8.92 4.36
C ARG A 198 -26.31 -7.67 3.82
N LEU A 199 -26.02 -7.32 2.55
CA LEU A 199 -26.66 -6.18 1.89
C LEU A 199 -28.20 -6.36 1.83
N ALA A 200 -28.69 -7.55 1.52
CA ALA A 200 -30.11 -7.85 1.48
C ALA A 200 -30.81 -7.72 2.85
N LYS A 201 -30.05 -7.73 3.95
CA LYS A 201 -30.55 -7.59 5.33
C LYS A 201 -30.21 -6.23 5.95
N ASP A 202 -29.56 -5.35 5.23
CA ASP A 202 -29.21 -4.03 5.74
C ASP A 202 -30.47 -3.18 5.95
N ALA A 203 -30.64 -2.69 7.18
CA ALA A 203 -31.87 -2.02 7.60
C ALA A 203 -32.20 -0.76 6.76
N GLY A 204 -31.17 0.05 6.42
CA GLY A 204 -31.38 1.24 5.59
C GLY A 204 -31.85 0.89 4.19
N LEU A 205 -31.18 -0.08 3.53
CA LEU A 205 -31.59 -0.52 2.19
C LEU A 205 -32.97 -1.20 2.19
N VAL A 206 -33.29 -2.00 3.21
CA VAL A 206 -34.61 -2.67 3.34
C VAL A 206 -35.70 -1.64 3.51
N GLN A 207 -35.50 -0.60 4.34
CA GLN A 207 -36.48 0.44 4.58
C GLN A 207 -36.79 1.26 3.32
N VAL A 208 -35.73 1.69 2.59
CA VAL A 208 -35.90 2.40 1.31
C VAL A 208 -36.55 1.50 0.27
N ALA A 209 -36.15 0.24 0.18
CA ALA A 209 -36.73 -0.74 -0.75
C ALA A 209 -38.26 -0.91 -0.54
N ALA A 210 -38.67 -0.99 0.72
CA ALA A 210 -40.09 -1.10 1.06
C ALA A 210 -40.92 0.16 0.63
N ARG A 211 -40.34 1.36 0.78
CA ARG A 211 -41.00 2.62 0.33
C ARG A 211 -41.22 2.65 -1.19
N HIS A 212 -40.31 2.06 -1.96
CA HIS A 212 -40.36 2.10 -3.42
C HIS A 212 -40.90 0.81 -4.08
N GLY A 213 -41.24 -0.22 -3.31
CA GLY A 213 -41.70 -1.51 -3.84
C GLY A 213 -40.65 -2.24 -4.70
N VAL A 214 -39.36 -2.07 -4.36
CA VAL A 214 -38.20 -2.65 -5.04
C VAL A 214 -37.36 -3.52 -4.08
N THR A 215 -36.30 -4.17 -4.58
CA THR A 215 -35.41 -4.94 -3.74
C THR A 215 -34.27 -4.09 -3.13
N PRO A 216 -33.68 -4.47 -1.98
CA PRO A 216 -32.51 -3.80 -1.43
C PRO A 216 -31.32 -3.72 -2.41
N ALA A 217 -31.16 -4.72 -3.29
CA ALA A 217 -30.14 -4.74 -4.33
C ALA A 217 -30.40 -3.65 -5.39
N GLU A 218 -31.65 -3.46 -5.81
CA GLU A 218 -32.04 -2.39 -6.74
C GLU A 218 -31.82 -1.01 -6.12
N VAL A 219 -32.12 -0.82 -4.83
CA VAL A 219 -31.81 0.42 -4.10
C VAL A 219 -30.30 0.67 -4.05
N ALA A 220 -29.49 -0.35 -3.72
CA ALA A 220 -28.03 -0.22 -3.64
C ALA A 220 -27.41 0.20 -4.99
N LEU A 221 -27.85 -0.41 -6.08
CA LEU A 221 -27.40 -0.03 -7.43
C LEU A 221 -27.91 1.35 -7.84
N GLY A 222 -29.16 1.67 -7.53
CA GLY A 222 -29.75 2.99 -7.78
C GLY A 222 -28.99 4.09 -7.04
N TRP A 223 -28.67 3.88 -5.77
CA TRP A 223 -27.87 4.80 -4.97
C TRP A 223 -26.46 5.00 -5.57
N LEU A 224 -25.76 3.94 -5.97
CA LEU A 224 -24.44 4.05 -6.61
C LEU A 224 -24.48 4.90 -7.88
N MET A 225 -25.47 4.68 -8.74
CA MET A 225 -25.63 5.44 -9.99
C MET A 225 -26.00 6.89 -9.73
N ASP A 226 -26.72 7.16 -8.63
CA ASP A 226 -27.18 8.48 -8.25
C ASP A 226 -26.08 9.30 -7.50
N LEU A 227 -24.99 8.66 -7.04
CA LEU A 227 -23.88 9.35 -6.37
C LEU A 227 -23.19 10.38 -7.27
N SER A 228 -22.95 10.04 -8.53
CA SER A 228 -22.32 10.91 -9.51
C SER A 228 -22.49 10.33 -10.93
N PRO A 229 -22.61 11.17 -11.98
CA PRO A 229 -22.67 10.71 -13.37
C PRO A 229 -21.47 9.87 -13.83
N VAL A 230 -20.31 9.98 -13.15
CA VAL A 230 -19.13 9.19 -13.50
C VAL A 230 -19.20 7.75 -12.99
N VAL A 231 -20.08 7.44 -12.03
CA VAL A 231 -20.17 6.12 -11.40
C VAL A 231 -20.97 5.16 -12.28
N THR A 232 -20.34 4.07 -12.68
CA THR A 232 -20.95 3.00 -13.47
C THR A 232 -20.81 1.67 -12.74
N PRO A 233 -21.84 1.17 -12.05
CA PRO A 233 -21.77 -0.14 -11.41
C PRO A 233 -21.81 -1.27 -12.44
N ILE A 234 -21.00 -2.32 -12.20
CA ILE A 234 -20.98 -3.54 -13.01
C ILE A 234 -21.43 -4.76 -12.18
N PRO A 235 -22.74 -4.89 -11.92
CA PRO A 235 -23.28 -6.05 -11.20
C PRO A 235 -23.14 -7.33 -12.03
N GLY A 236 -22.74 -8.42 -11.39
CA GLY A 236 -22.67 -9.73 -12.03
C GLY A 236 -24.01 -10.46 -11.93
N ALA A 237 -24.43 -11.12 -13.02
CA ALA A 237 -25.57 -12.04 -13.06
C ALA A 237 -25.11 -13.45 -13.45
N THR A 238 -25.77 -14.48 -12.90
CA THR A 238 -25.60 -15.90 -13.25
C THR A 238 -26.92 -16.53 -13.73
N HIS A 239 -28.02 -15.79 -13.65
CA HIS A 239 -29.36 -16.17 -14.07
C HIS A 239 -30.03 -15.04 -14.86
N VAL A 240 -30.86 -15.41 -15.81
CA VAL A 240 -31.59 -14.47 -16.69
C VAL A 240 -32.46 -13.49 -15.88
N GLU A 241 -33.13 -13.97 -14.86
CA GLU A 241 -34.00 -13.16 -13.97
C GLU A 241 -33.18 -12.09 -13.23
N THR A 242 -31.96 -12.44 -12.79
CA THR A 242 -31.02 -11.49 -12.16
C THR A 242 -30.59 -10.40 -13.15
N ALA A 243 -30.26 -10.77 -14.40
CA ALA A 243 -29.89 -9.82 -15.44
C ALA A 243 -31.06 -8.82 -15.71
N ARG A 244 -32.29 -9.31 -15.80
CA ARG A 244 -33.47 -8.46 -15.96
C ARG A 244 -33.76 -7.57 -14.73
N SER A 245 -33.53 -8.10 -13.51
CA SER A 245 -33.67 -7.32 -12.28
C SER A 245 -32.71 -6.14 -12.24
N ILE A 246 -31.45 -6.34 -12.63
CA ILE A 246 -30.45 -5.28 -12.70
C ILE A 246 -30.93 -4.11 -13.57
N ALA A 247 -31.56 -4.37 -14.70
CA ALA A 247 -32.07 -3.31 -15.59
C ALA A 247 -33.22 -2.49 -14.99
N ARG A 248 -34.01 -3.06 -14.07
CA ARG A 248 -35.07 -2.30 -13.36
C ARG A 248 -34.53 -1.16 -12.52
N VAL A 249 -33.25 -1.20 -12.14
CA VAL A 249 -32.56 -0.12 -11.41
C VAL A 249 -32.71 1.23 -12.10
N LEU A 250 -32.74 1.26 -13.43
CA LEU A 250 -32.97 2.49 -14.20
C LEU A 250 -34.32 3.18 -13.89
N ARG A 251 -35.24 2.48 -13.26
CA ARG A 251 -36.57 3.00 -12.85
C ARG A 251 -36.60 3.44 -11.38
N VAL A 252 -35.60 3.08 -10.58
CA VAL A 252 -35.51 3.50 -9.18
C VAL A 252 -35.27 5.00 -9.13
N ARG A 253 -36.12 5.72 -8.43
CA ARG A 253 -36.01 7.17 -8.22
C ARG A 253 -35.96 7.43 -6.72
N LEU A 254 -34.73 7.67 -6.22
CA LEU A 254 -34.53 8.02 -4.81
C LEU A 254 -35.03 9.44 -4.54
N THR A 255 -35.74 9.60 -3.45
CA THR A 255 -36.15 10.94 -2.94
C THR A 255 -34.92 11.61 -2.27
N ASP A 256 -35.02 12.91 -1.97
CA ASP A 256 -33.98 13.61 -1.21
C ASP A 256 -33.86 13.10 0.24
N GLU A 257 -34.91 12.54 0.79
CA GLU A 257 -34.88 11.88 2.10
C GLU A 257 -34.10 10.57 2.03
N ASP A 258 -34.35 9.73 1.02
CA ASP A 258 -33.63 8.49 0.78
C ASP A 258 -32.14 8.75 0.56
N ARG A 259 -31.79 9.79 -0.24
CA ARG A 259 -30.39 10.18 -0.46
C ARG A 259 -29.69 10.56 0.83
N ARG A 260 -30.35 11.42 1.66
CA ARG A 260 -29.77 11.84 2.94
C ARG A 260 -29.53 10.65 3.88
N GLU A 261 -30.51 9.76 3.98
CA GLU A 261 -30.42 8.55 4.81
C GLU A 261 -29.28 7.64 4.35
N LEU A 262 -29.24 7.30 3.05
CA LEU A 262 -28.23 6.41 2.49
C LEU A 262 -26.82 7.03 2.50
N ASP A 263 -26.71 8.33 2.18
CA ASP A 263 -25.42 9.04 2.17
C ASP A 263 -24.83 9.19 3.56
N HIS A 264 -25.67 9.38 4.59
CA HIS A 264 -25.21 9.39 5.97
C HIS A 264 -24.68 8.01 6.39
N ARG A 265 -25.36 6.95 5.97
CA ARG A 265 -25.02 5.58 6.33
C ARG A 265 -23.81 5.04 5.59
N TYR A 266 -23.65 5.37 4.30
CA TYR A 266 -22.63 4.80 3.40
C TYR A 266 -21.64 5.83 2.85
N ALA A 267 -21.44 6.92 3.53
CA ALA A 267 -20.48 7.98 3.18
C ALA A 267 -20.68 8.64 1.79
N GLY A 268 -21.87 8.54 1.19
CA GLY A 268 -22.16 9.09 -0.16
C GLY A 268 -21.95 10.60 -0.26
N ARG A 269 -22.13 11.35 0.84
CA ARG A 269 -21.86 12.78 0.89
C ARG A 269 -20.45 13.16 0.46
N LEU A 270 -19.45 12.25 0.64
CA LEU A 270 -18.06 12.51 0.25
C LEU A 270 -17.91 12.65 -1.26
N LEU A 271 -18.80 12.02 -2.03
CA LEU A 271 -18.79 12.13 -3.48
C LEU A 271 -19.79 13.19 -3.99
N ARG A 272 -20.95 13.37 -3.33
CA ARG A 272 -21.94 14.37 -3.78
C ARG A 272 -21.51 15.80 -3.54
N THR A 273 -20.93 16.08 -2.38
CA THR A 273 -20.50 17.43 -2.03
C THR A 273 -19.03 17.63 -2.42
N PRO A 274 -18.71 18.57 -3.30
CA PRO A 274 -17.32 18.87 -3.66
C PRO A 274 -16.46 19.21 -2.43
N ARG A 275 -15.20 18.83 -2.47
CA ARG A 275 -14.27 19.10 -1.38
C ARG A 275 -14.12 20.59 -1.08
N SER A 276 -14.16 21.44 -2.12
CA SER A 276 -14.14 22.89 -1.98
C SER A 276 -15.30 23.45 -1.15
N GLU A 277 -16.46 22.81 -1.19
CA GLU A 277 -17.63 23.21 -0.39
C GLU A 277 -17.59 22.65 1.05
N ARG A 278 -16.84 21.58 1.27
CA ARG A 278 -16.67 20.95 2.60
C ARG A 278 -15.52 21.58 3.39
N ARG A 279 -14.53 22.15 2.68
CA ARG A 279 -13.37 22.76 3.29
C ARG A 279 -13.76 24.05 4.04
N PRO A 280 -13.39 24.18 5.32
CA PRO A 280 -13.63 25.43 6.07
C PRO A 280 -12.75 26.57 5.52
N SER A 281 -13.08 27.81 5.89
CA SER A 281 -12.19 28.94 5.63
C SER A 281 -10.86 28.74 6.40
N ASP A 282 -9.77 29.22 5.83
CA ASP A 282 -8.45 29.12 6.46
C ASP A 282 -8.32 30.01 7.72
N VAL A 283 -9.31 30.87 7.98
CA VAL A 283 -9.38 31.73 9.16
C VAL A 283 -10.20 31.04 10.24
N SER A 284 -9.53 30.52 11.25
CA SER A 284 -10.14 29.82 12.39
C SER A 284 -9.36 30.13 13.68
N ASP A 285 -10.05 30.08 14.82
CA ASP A 285 -9.43 30.24 16.15
C ASP A 285 -8.58 29.02 16.57
N GLY A 286 -8.34 28.08 15.68
CA GLY A 286 -7.54 26.89 15.93
C GLY A 286 -7.25 26.10 14.68
N GLU A 287 -6.47 25.05 14.83
CA GLU A 287 -6.15 24.10 13.76
C GLU A 287 -5.94 22.69 14.30
N VAL A 288 -6.09 21.72 13.44
CA VAL A 288 -5.64 20.33 13.67
C VAL A 288 -4.32 20.13 12.91
N VAL A 289 -3.26 19.74 13.59
CA VAL A 289 -1.97 19.41 12.98
C VAL A 289 -1.83 17.90 12.90
N LEU A 290 -1.73 17.39 11.69
CA LEU A 290 -1.48 15.99 11.43
C LEU A 290 0.02 15.79 11.22
N VAL A 291 0.70 15.15 12.20
CA VAL A 291 2.12 14.82 12.13
C VAL A 291 2.24 13.38 11.66
N MET A 292 2.80 13.17 10.46
CA MET A 292 2.93 11.84 9.85
C MET A 292 4.38 11.47 9.54
N GLY A 293 4.62 10.18 9.34
CA GLY A 293 5.92 9.63 8.98
C GLY A 293 6.10 8.20 9.49
N MET A 294 7.15 7.51 9.01
CA MET A 294 7.41 6.13 9.44
C MET A 294 7.77 6.04 10.93
N PRO A 295 7.69 4.85 11.54
CA PRO A 295 8.25 4.63 12.88
C PRO A 295 9.74 5.01 12.89
N GLY A 296 10.19 5.72 13.92
CA GLY A 296 11.57 6.22 13.98
C GLY A 296 11.85 7.54 13.26
N ALA A 297 10.85 8.15 12.59
CA ALA A 297 11.04 9.39 11.81
C ALA A 297 11.11 10.69 12.64
N GLY A 298 11.10 10.63 13.98
CA GLY A 298 11.19 11.85 14.81
C GLY A 298 9.86 12.57 15.05
N LYS A 299 8.72 12.02 14.65
CA LYS A 299 7.38 12.61 14.84
C LYS A 299 7.08 13.12 16.26
N SER A 300 7.45 12.35 17.25
CA SER A 300 7.16 12.69 18.67
C SER A 300 7.93 13.91 19.15
N THR A 301 9.03 14.26 18.52
CA THR A 301 9.75 15.51 18.79
C THR A 301 8.96 16.71 18.26
N ILE A 302 8.46 16.62 17.03
CA ILE A 302 7.60 17.64 16.42
C ILE A 302 6.32 17.81 17.23
N ALA A 303 5.70 16.69 17.65
CA ALA A 303 4.47 16.74 18.45
C ALA A 303 4.67 17.41 19.80
N ARG A 304 5.81 17.20 20.47
CA ARG A 304 6.13 17.87 21.75
C ARG A 304 6.33 19.37 21.60
N GLU A 305 6.89 19.84 20.50
CA GLU A 305 6.98 21.28 20.20
C GLU A 305 5.57 21.91 20.13
N LEU A 306 4.62 21.20 19.49
CA LEU A 306 3.23 21.64 19.38
C LEU A 306 2.49 21.56 20.73
N GLU A 307 2.71 20.50 21.53
CA GLU A 307 2.17 20.42 22.91
C GLU A 307 2.63 21.63 23.74
N THR A 308 3.91 22.00 23.64
CA THR A 308 4.45 23.20 24.33
C THR A 308 3.77 24.47 23.82
N ALA A 309 3.35 24.51 22.56
CA ALA A 309 2.59 25.60 21.97
C ALA A 309 1.07 25.57 22.27
N GLY A 310 0.62 24.65 23.14
CA GLY A 310 -0.75 24.57 23.64
C GLY A 310 -1.69 23.70 22.80
N TYR A 311 -1.16 22.75 22.01
CA TYR A 311 -1.97 21.75 21.32
C TYR A 311 -2.21 20.52 22.20
N GLU A 312 -3.40 19.97 22.17
CA GLU A 312 -3.70 18.68 22.79
C GLU A 312 -3.27 17.54 21.88
N ARG A 313 -2.50 16.58 22.40
CA ARG A 313 -1.93 15.50 21.61
C ARG A 313 -2.76 14.23 21.65
N LEU A 314 -3.00 13.66 20.45
CA LEU A 314 -3.57 12.34 20.25
C LEU A 314 -2.52 11.43 19.58
N ASN A 315 -2.09 10.41 20.32
CA ASN A 315 -1.10 9.44 19.84
C ASN A 315 -1.52 8.04 20.27
N ARG A 316 -1.50 7.09 19.34
CA ARG A 316 -1.91 5.70 19.58
C ARG A 316 -1.02 4.99 20.58
N ASP A 317 0.28 5.30 20.61
CA ASP A 317 1.23 4.66 21.52
C ASP A 317 0.95 5.01 22.99
N THR A 318 0.32 6.16 23.25
CA THR A 318 -0.04 6.64 24.59
C THR A 318 -1.50 6.36 24.96
N ARG A 319 -2.43 6.43 23.98
CA ARG A 319 -3.88 6.26 24.21
C ARG A 319 -4.35 4.81 24.01
N GLY A 320 -3.60 4.01 23.24
CA GLY A 320 -4.03 2.70 22.76
C GLY A 320 -5.01 2.78 21.58
N GLY A 321 -5.63 1.64 21.26
CA GLY A 321 -6.68 1.55 20.24
C GLY A 321 -6.20 1.65 18.78
N SER A 322 -7.10 2.03 17.90
CA SER A 322 -6.90 2.20 16.46
C SER A 322 -6.81 3.68 16.08
N LEU A 323 -6.46 3.99 14.83
CA LEU A 323 -6.54 5.37 14.31
C LEU A 323 -7.98 5.89 14.31
N ALA A 324 -8.98 5.00 14.10
CA ALA A 324 -10.39 5.38 14.14
C ALA A 324 -10.83 5.80 15.54
N ASP A 325 -10.31 5.17 16.60
CA ASP A 325 -10.59 5.56 17.99
C ASP A 325 -10.06 6.95 18.28
N LEU A 326 -8.88 7.30 17.76
CA LEU A 326 -8.32 8.65 17.88
C LEU A 326 -9.15 9.70 17.14
N VAL A 327 -9.72 9.34 15.98
CA VAL A 327 -10.65 10.22 15.25
C VAL A 327 -11.94 10.44 16.05
N ALA A 328 -12.45 9.41 16.73
CA ALA A 328 -13.62 9.54 17.62
C ALA A 328 -13.30 10.44 18.84
N GLU A 329 -12.11 10.35 19.41
CA GLU A 329 -11.66 11.23 20.49
C GLU A 329 -11.50 12.69 20.02
N LEU A 330 -10.93 12.88 18.82
CA LEU A 330 -10.87 14.20 18.16
C LEU A 330 -12.27 14.78 17.95
N ASP A 331 -13.21 13.97 17.46
CA ASP A 331 -14.61 14.39 17.24
C ASP A 331 -15.26 14.89 18.53
N ALA A 332 -15.16 14.10 19.61
CA ALA A 332 -15.66 14.47 20.93
C ALA A 332 -15.03 15.76 21.47
N GLY A 333 -13.73 15.92 21.31
CA GLY A 333 -13.00 17.10 21.75
C GLY A 333 -13.37 18.36 20.97
N LEU A 334 -13.52 18.25 19.64
CA LEU A 334 -14.00 19.35 18.78
C LEU A 334 -15.44 19.73 19.10
N ALA A 335 -16.31 18.74 19.37
CA ALA A 335 -17.68 18.98 19.82
C ALA A 335 -17.73 19.70 21.17
N ALA A 336 -16.76 19.45 22.07
CA ALA A 336 -16.61 20.14 23.35
C ALA A 336 -15.96 21.55 23.22
N GLY A 337 -15.69 22.02 22.01
CA GLY A 337 -15.15 23.34 21.75
C GLY A 337 -13.61 23.46 21.78
N LYS A 338 -12.88 22.38 21.96
CA LYS A 338 -11.42 22.38 21.87
C LYS A 338 -11.01 22.52 20.41
N ARG A 339 -10.09 23.45 20.08
CA ARG A 339 -9.80 23.83 18.68
C ARG A 339 -8.36 23.59 18.25
N ARG A 340 -7.45 23.21 19.14
CA ARG A 340 -6.00 23.03 18.85
C ARG A 340 -5.58 21.61 19.19
N TRP A 341 -5.31 20.81 18.13
CA TRP A 341 -4.99 19.39 18.25
C TRP A 341 -3.74 19.02 17.45
N VAL A 342 -2.95 18.10 17.96
CA VAL A 342 -1.89 17.43 17.20
C VAL A 342 -2.10 15.92 17.20
N LEU A 343 -2.19 15.32 16.02
CA LEU A 343 -2.31 13.88 15.84
C LEU A 343 -0.96 13.34 15.33
N ASP A 344 -0.26 12.60 16.17
CA ASP A 344 1.10 12.07 15.93
C ASP A 344 1.03 10.55 15.73
N ASN A 345 0.97 10.10 14.47
CA ASN A 345 0.94 8.70 14.10
C ASN A 345 1.56 8.48 12.70
N THR A 346 1.47 7.26 12.17
CA THR A 346 2.09 6.94 10.87
C THR A 346 1.36 7.53 9.66
N TYR A 347 0.05 7.50 9.63
CA TYR A 347 -0.83 8.01 8.54
C TYR A 347 -0.34 7.74 7.11
N PRO A 348 -0.03 6.49 6.75
CA PRO A 348 0.64 6.19 5.49
C PRO A 348 -0.24 6.41 4.26
N SER A 349 -1.56 6.28 4.39
CA SER A 349 -2.50 6.36 3.27
C SER A 349 -3.33 7.64 3.30
N ARG A 350 -3.74 8.10 2.13
CA ARG A 350 -4.69 9.23 1.97
C ARG A 350 -5.98 8.98 2.74
N ARG A 351 -6.49 7.74 2.78
CA ARG A 351 -7.65 7.38 3.58
C ARG A 351 -7.49 7.76 5.05
N SER A 352 -6.39 7.31 5.68
CA SER A 352 -6.17 7.56 7.12
C SER A 352 -6.09 9.05 7.46
N ARG A 353 -5.58 9.85 6.53
CA ARG A 353 -5.52 11.31 6.64
C ARG A 353 -6.88 11.96 6.39
N ASN A 354 -7.62 11.49 5.39
CA ASN A 354 -8.96 11.98 5.08
C ASN A 354 -9.94 11.82 6.24
N GLU A 355 -9.84 10.76 7.03
CA GLU A 355 -10.69 10.57 8.22
C GLU A 355 -10.49 11.69 9.24
N VAL A 356 -9.25 12.13 9.45
CA VAL A 356 -8.92 13.28 10.32
C VAL A 356 -9.42 14.59 9.70
N ILE A 357 -9.17 14.81 8.41
CA ILE A 357 -9.57 16.01 7.68
C ILE A 357 -11.10 16.19 7.73
N GLU A 358 -11.84 15.16 7.36
CA GLU A 358 -13.32 15.20 7.36
C GLU A 358 -13.90 15.37 8.77
N CYS A 359 -13.24 14.82 9.79
CA CYS A 359 -13.62 15.05 11.18
C CYS A 359 -13.46 16.51 11.56
N ALA A 360 -12.30 17.10 11.33
CA ALA A 360 -12.02 18.50 11.66
C ALA A 360 -12.92 19.48 10.89
N TRP A 361 -13.13 19.23 9.60
CA TRP A 361 -13.97 20.09 8.74
C TRP A 361 -15.42 20.15 9.15
N ARG A 362 -15.99 19.08 9.75
CA ARG A 362 -17.36 19.10 10.29
C ARG A 362 -17.55 20.17 11.37
N PHE A 363 -16.46 20.55 12.04
CA PHE A 363 -16.47 21.59 13.09
C PHE A 363 -15.88 22.92 12.60
N GLY A 364 -15.65 23.08 11.31
CA GLY A 364 -15.07 24.30 10.74
C GLY A 364 -13.60 24.53 11.10
N VAL A 365 -12.85 23.47 11.45
CA VAL A 365 -11.44 23.55 11.84
C VAL A 365 -10.53 23.12 10.70
N PRO A 366 -9.59 23.97 10.24
CA PRO A 366 -8.66 23.61 9.18
C PRO A 366 -7.63 22.58 9.65
N VAL A 367 -7.03 21.87 8.69
CA VAL A 367 -6.01 20.86 8.96
C VAL A 367 -4.71 21.17 8.23
N ARG A 368 -3.59 21.16 8.94
CA ARG A 368 -2.24 21.26 8.40
C ARG A 368 -1.51 19.92 8.54
N CYS A 369 -0.69 19.58 7.56
CA CYS A 369 0.13 18.36 7.60
C CYS A 369 1.60 18.70 7.86
N VAL A 370 2.23 18.00 8.78
CA VAL A 370 3.69 18.01 8.96
C VAL A 370 4.18 16.60 8.67
N TRP A 371 4.91 16.44 7.58
CA TRP A 371 5.43 15.16 7.14
C TRP A 371 6.91 15.00 7.52
N ALA A 372 7.20 14.12 8.48
CA ALA A 372 8.56 13.71 8.79
C ALA A 372 9.05 12.73 7.69
N SER A 373 9.67 13.27 6.64
CA SER A 373 10.16 12.54 5.46
C SER A 373 11.56 11.97 5.71
N THR A 374 11.68 11.10 6.69
CA THR A 374 12.95 10.49 7.09
C THR A 374 13.30 9.33 6.16
N ASP A 375 14.55 9.27 5.70
CA ASP A 375 15.08 8.12 4.98
C ASP A 375 14.95 6.84 5.81
N ILE A 376 14.70 5.70 5.14
CA ILE A 376 14.49 4.42 5.82
C ILE A 376 15.70 4.01 6.65
N GLY A 377 16.92 4.32 6.21
CA GLY A 377 18.16 4.03 6.96
C GLY A 377 18.21 4.80 8.29
N ASP A 378 17.87 6.10 8.26
CA ASP A 378 17.80 6.92 9.47
C ASP A 378 16.69 6.46 10.43
N ALA A 379 15.54 6.13 9.89
CA ALA A 379 14.44 5.60 10.68
C ALA A 379 14.79 4.25 11.35
N GLN A 380 15.52 3.38 10.65
CA GLN A 380 16.03 2.12 11.19
C GLN A 380 16.99 2.36 12.37
N ILE A 381 17.93 3.26 12.22
CA ILE A 381 18.88 3.60 13.28
C ILE A 381 18.16 4.14 14.50
N ASN A 382 17.24 5.09 14.31
CA ASN A 382 16.46 5.66 15.42
C ASN A 382 15.61 4.61 16.14
N ALA A 383 14.99 3.70 15.38
CA ALA A 383 14.18 2.62 15.95
C ALA A 383 15.04 1.64 16.77
N ILE A 384 16.20 1.24 16.25
CA ILE A 384 17.13 0.35 16.92
C ILE A 384 17.72 1.01 18.17
N ALA A 385 18.22 2.25 18.05
CA ALA A 385 18.79 3.00 19.16
C ALA A 385 17.79 3.14 20.32
N ARG A 386 16.53 3.49 20.01
CA ARG A 386 15.45 3.57 21.01
C ARG A 386 15.15 2.21 21.66
N MET A 387 15.17 1.10 20.89
CA MET A 387 14.97 -0.23 21.48
C MET A 387 16.09 -0.60 22.43
N ILE A 388 17.35 -0.33 22.05
CA ILE A 388 18.51 -0.58 22.92
C ILE A 388 18.44 0.29 24.18
N GLU A 389 18.10 1.57 24.05
CA GLU A 389 17.92 2.49 25.19
C GLU A 389 16.86 1.98 26.18
N VAL A 390 15.72 1.49 25.67
CA VAL A 390 14.59 1.05 26.51
C VAL A 390 14.82 -0.33 27.13
N HIS A 391 15.43 -1.26 26.38
CA HIS A 391 15.53 -2.67 26.78
C HIS A 391 16.94 -3.09 27.21
N GLY A 392 17.94 -2.20 27.07
CA GLY A 392 19.36 -2.48 27.40
C GLY A 392 20.12 -3.25 26.31
N SER A 393 19.40 -3.89 25.39
CA SER A 393 19.94 -4.63 24.24
C SER A 393 18.92 -4.67 23.10
N LEU A 394 19.37 -5.13 21.94
CA LEU A 394 18.48 -5.32 20.79
C LEU A 394 17.56 -6.53 21.02
N PRO A 395 16.22 -6.36 21.07
CA PRO A 395 15.31 -7.48 21.28
C PRO A 395 15.40 -8.54 20.19
N SER A 396 15.24 -9.81 20.56
CA SER A 396 15.20 -10.92 19.62
C SER A 396 13.96 -10.86 18.69
N PRO A 397 13.98 -11.52 17.53
CA PRO A 397 12.79 -11.59 16.65
C PRO A 397 11.59 -12.23 17.34
N GLU A 398 11.81 -13.17 18.26
CA GLU A 398 10.79 -13.84 19.05
C GLU A 398 10.12 -12.83 20.00
N GLU A 399 10.90 -12.07 20.75
CA GLU A 399 10.41 -11.02 21.64
C GLU A 399 9.65 -9.94 20.87
N ILE A 400 10.17 -9.50 19.70
CA ILE A 400 9.48 -8.54 18.83
C ILE A 400 8.14 -9.10 18.36
N ARG A 401 8.07 -10.37 18.00
CA ARG A 401 6.84 -11.02 17.52
C ARG A 401 5.80 -11.16 18.62
N GLU A 402 6.22 -11.54 19.81
CA GLU A 402 5.34 -11.77 20.96
C GLU A 402 4.83 -10.46 21.55
N ARG A 403 5.74 -9.52 21.81
CA ARG A 403 5.45 -8.28 22.53
C ARG A 403 5.04 -7.13 21.62
N GLY A 404 5.49 -7.09 20.36
CA GLY A 404 5.21 -6.00 19.43
C GLY A 404 3.73 -5.84 19.02
N ARG A 405 2.87 -6.80 19.40
CA ARG A 405 1.41 -6.69 19.22
C ARG A 405 0.76 -5.75 20.23
N THR A 406 1.33 -5.66 21.42
CA THR A 406 0.80 -4.89 22.56
C THR A 406 1.71 -3.74 22.97
N ASP A 407 2.98 -3.77 22.58
CA ASP A 407 3.97 -2.77 22.94
C ASP A 407 4.73 -2.29 21.68
N THR A 408 4.44 -1.07 21.26
CA THR A 408 5.05 -0.43 20.07
C THR A 408 6.54 -0.15 20.21
N ARG A 409 7.12 -0.33 21.39
CA ARG A 409 8.56 -0.25 21.64
C ARG A 409 9.32 -1.46 21.08
N TYR A 410 8.61 -2.59 20.82
CA TYR A 410 9.14 -3.76 20.13
C TYR A 410 8.82 -3.67 18.63
N LEU A 411 9.67 -3.01 17.89
CA LEU A 411 9.46 -2.73 16.45
C LEU A 411 10.29 -3.67 15.57
N GLY A 412 9.65 -4.44 14.72
CA GLY A 412 10.33 -5.26 13.72
C GLY A 412 10.66 -4.49 12.44
N PRO A 413 11.70 -4.94 11.70
CA PRO A 413 12.11 -4.27 10.45
C PRO A 413 11.02 -4.27 9.38
N ASP A 414 10.14 -5.28 9.37
CA ASP A 414 9.02 -5.40 8.43
C ASP A 414 8.02 -4.24 8.54
N ALA A 415 7.90 -3.62 9.71
CA ALA A 415 6.99 -2.49 9.91
C ALA A 415 7.42 -1.25 9.11
N LEU A 416 8.73 -0.97 9.03
CA LEU A 416 9.25 0.15 8.24
C LEU A 416 9.09 -0.11 6.75
N PHE A 417 9.43 -1.31 6.28
CA PHE A 417 9.24 -1.69 4.87
C PHE A 417 7.77 -1.75 4.47
N ARG A 418 6.87 -2.11 5.39
CA ARG A 418 5.43 -2.07 5.15
C ARG A 418 4.94 -0.63 5.00
N TYR A 419 5.39 0.26 5.89
CA TYR A 419 5.09 1.68 5.79
C TYR A 419 5.55 2.25 4.45
N GLU A 420 6.81 2.04 4.07
CA GLU A 420 7.39 2.53 2.82
C GLU A 420 6.57 2.09 1.59
N ARG A 421 6.16 0.81 1.55
CA ARG A 421 5.33 0.27 0.47
C ARG A 421 3.90 0.83 0.44
N SER A 422 3.36 1.22 1.58
CA SER A 422 1.99 1.74 1.71
C SER A 422 1.92 3.27 1.72
N LEU A 423 3.07 3.94 1.70
CA LEU A 423 3.11 5.39 1.76
C LEU A 423 2.54 6.00 0.49
N GLU A 424 1.50 6.78 0.66
CA GLU A 424 1.01 7.78 -0.29
C GLU A 424 1.50 9.14 0.23
N PRO A 425 2.47 9.81 -0.43
CA PRO A 425 2.94 11.13 0.01
C PRO A 425 1.79 12.11 0.16
N PRO A 426 1.77 12.92 1.22
CA PRO A 426 0.70 13.89 1.41
C PRO A 426 0.81 15.01 0.37
N VAL A 427 -0.34 15.44 -0.15
CA VAL A 427 -0.40 16.50 -1.16
C VAL A 427 -1.45 17.56 -0.77
N PRO A 428 -1.28 18.83 -1.18
CA PRO A 428 -2.22 19.91 -0.81
C PRO A 428 -3.66 19.65 -1.24
N ASP A 429 -3.89 18.92 -2.32
CA ASP A 429 -5.23 18.59 -2.83
C ASP A 429 -6.02 17.64 -1.92
N GLU A 430 -5.38 17.05 -0.91
CA GLU A 430 -6.08 16.32 0.17
C GLU A 430 -6.90 17.26 1.06
N GLY A 431 -6.72 18.56 0.94
CA GLY A 431 -7.46 19.58 1.69
C GLY A 431 -6.69 20.18 2.86
N PHE A 432 -5.40 19.91 2.96
CA PHE A 432 -4.55 20.58 3.92
C PHE A 432 -4.42 22.07 3.61
N THR A 433 -4.33 22.90 4.64
CA THR A 433 -3.96 24.33 4.49
C THR A 433 -2.51 24.47 4.06
N ALA A 434 -1.63 23.58 4.57
CA ALA A 434 -0.25 23.46 4.16
C ALA A 434 0.24 22.02 4.36
N VAL A 435 1.17 21.59 3.52
CA VAL A 435 1.97 20.38 3.72
C VAL A 435 3.41 20.82 3.95
N GLU A 436 3.88 20.67 5.18
CA GLU A 436 5.23 21.00 5.60
C GLU A 436 6.05 19.72 5.65
N GLU A 437 7.07 19.60 4.80
CA GLU A 437 8.01 18.50 4.83
C GLU A 437 9.16 18.83 5.78
N ARG A 438 9.37 18.02 6.81
CA ARG A 438 10.50 18.10 7.72
C ARG A 438 11.42 16.92 7.53
N GLN A 439 12.59 17.18 6.97
CA GLN A 439 13.66 16.21 6.85
C GLN A 439 14.32 15.97 8.22
N PHE A 440 14.60 14.70 8.50
CA PHE A 440 15.35 14.33 9.69
C PHE A 440 16.84 14.67 9.48
N VAL A 441 17.45 15.29 10.49
CA VAL A 441 18.89 15.50 10.53
C VAL A 441 19.47 14.51 11.53
N ARG A 442 20.31 13.59 11.03
CA ARG A 442 21.01 12.64 11.89
C ARG A 442 22.01 13.35 12.77
N HIS A 443 21.89 13.20 14.07
CA HIS A 443 22.95 13.51 15.00
C HIS A 443 23.75 12.25 15.29
N GLY A 444 25.08 12.36 15.42
CA GLY A 444 25.93 11.24 15.83
C GLY A 444 25.49 10.66 17.19
N LEU A 445 25.91 9.43 17.50
CA LEU A 445 25.66 8.84 18.80
C LEU A 445 26.24 9.73 19.92
N PRO A 446 25.51 10.00 20.98
CA PRO A 446 26.00 10.82 22.09
C PRO A 446 27.31 10.24 22.65
N ASN A 447 28.30 11.11 22.88
CA ASN A 447 29.60 10.75 23.46
C ASN A 447 30.43 9.72 22.67
N ALA A 448 30.12 9.50 21.39
CA ALA A 448 30.87 8.59 20.52
C ALA A 448 32.22 9.21 20.14
N THR A 449 33.31 8.57 20.53
CA THR A 449 34.69 9.02 20.29
C THR A 449 35.55 7.99 19.59
N ASN A 450 35.26 6.70 19.76
CA ASN A 450 36.04 5.62 19.20
C ASN A 450 35.81 5.47 17.70
N ARG A 451 36.82 5.00 16.97
CA ARG A 451 36.73 4.63 15.55
C ARG A 451 36.69 3.12 15.42
N ALA A 452 35.97 2.60 14.44
CA ALA A 452 35.90 1.16 14.21
C ALA A 452 36.09 0.77 12.75
N VAL A 453 36.69 -0.39 12.56
CA VAL A 453 36.63 -1.15 11.31
C VAL A 453 35.55 -2.20 11.46
N ILE A 454 34.56 -2.17 10.58
CA ILE A 454 33.42 -3.07 10.55
C ILE A 454 33.54 -3.95 9.31
N LEU A 455 33.57 -5.27 9.47
CA LEU A 455 33.76 -6.19 8.34
C LEU A 455 32.92 -7.46 8.44
N ASP A 456 32.82 -8.17 7.33
CA ASP A 456 32.24 -9.50 7.30
C ASP A 456 33.19 -10.48 7.94
N TYR A 457 32.68 -11.41 8.76
CA TYR A 457 33.46 -12.45 9.37
C TYR A 457 34.22 -13.32 8.33
N ASP A 458 33.57 -13.61 7.20
CA ASP A 458 34.14 -14.44 6.13
C ASP A 458 35.25 -13.70 5.34
N ASP A 459 35.44 -12.41 5.60
CA ASP A 459 36.55 -11.60 5.08
C ASP A 459 37.76 -11.54 6.02
N LEU A 460 37.69 -12.15 7.20
CA LEU A 460 38.81 -12.28 8.14
C LEU A 460 39.76 -13.36 7.70
N THR A 461 40.84 -12.98 6.98
CA THR A 461 41.87 -13.89 6.51
C THR A 461 43.24 -13.51 7.08
N LEU A 462 44.16 -14.48 7.12
CA LEU A 462 45.54 -14.23 7.55
C LEU A 462 46.28 -13.21 6.66
N GLU A 463 45.93 -13.15 5.38
CA GLU A 463 46.48 -12.17 4.44
C GLU A 463 46.17 -10.71 4.83
N ARG A 464 45.06 -10.49 5.49
CA ARG A 464 44.63 -9.15 5.94
C ARG A 464 45.06 -8.80 7.36
N ARG A 465 45.72 -9.74 8.03
CA ARG A 465 46.13 -9.57 9.43
C ARG A 465 46.96 -8.30 9.64
N GLU A 466 47.95 -8.05 8.78
CA GLU A 466 48.81 -6.87 8.93
C GLU A 466 48.04 -5.55 8.80
N THR A 467 47.14 -5.45 7.85
CA THR A 467 46.29 -4.25 7.66
C THR A 467 45.38 -4.03 8.86
N LEU A 468 44.75 -5.09 9.36
CA LEU A 468 43.89 -4.99 10.55
C LEU A 468 44.70 -4.66 11.80
N ALA A 469 45.92 -5.20 11.93
CA ALA A 469 46.84 -4.88 13.01
C ALA A 469 47.30 -3.40 13.01
N ARG A 470 47.47 -2.79 11.84
CA ARG A 470 47.73 -1.33 11.71
C ARG A 470 46.57 -0.53 12.24
N TYR A 471 45.33 -0.84 11.84
CA TYR A 471 44.15 -0.18 12.36
C TYR A 471 44.04 -0.32 13.89
N ALA A 472 44.26 -1.53 14.43
CA ALA A 472 44.25 -1.75 15.88
C ALA A 472 45.35 -0.95 16.60
N ALA A 473 46.57 -0.89 16.04
CA ALA A 473 47.69 -0.10 16.58
C ALA A 473 47.39 1.41 16.57
N ASP A 474 46.60 1.88 15.58
CA ASP A 474 46.12 3.26 15.49
C ASP A 474 44.89 3.54 16.36
N GLY A 475 44.51 2.60 17.26
CA GLY A 475 43.44 2.74 18.22
C GLY A 475 42.02 2.54 17.63
N TRP A 476 41.90 1.87 16.48
CA TRP A 476 40.59 1.49 15.93
C TRP A 476 40.11 0.20 16.58
N LEU A 477 38.84 0.14 16.93
CA LEU A 477 38.16 -1.07 17.33
C LEU A 477 37.86 -1.95 16.10
N LEU A 478 38.01 -3.26 16.26
CA LEU A 478 37.71 -4.20 15.18
C LEU A 478 36.38 -4.92 15.50
N PHE A 479 35.46 -4.91 14.57
CA PHE A 479 34.16 -5.57 14.69
C PHE A 479 33.91 -6.44 13.44
N ALA A 480 33.53 -7.71 13.68
CA ALA A 480 33.19 -8.63 12.61
C ALA A 480 31.80 -9.24 12.79
N HIS A 481 31.03 -9.23 11.71
CA HIS A 481 29.68 -9.76 11.68
C HIS A 481 29.63 -11.09 10.92
N ALA A 482 29.15 -12.15 11.56
CA ALA A 482 28.92 -13.46 10.97
C ALA A 482 27.43 -13.68 10.67
N TRP A 483 27.12 -14.35 9.56
CA TRP A 483 25.79 -14.89 9.30
C TRP A 483 25.83 -16.41 9.33
N ARG A 484 25.17 -17.04 10.31
CA ARG A 484 25.20 -18.50 10.53
C ARG A 484 23.76 -19.04 10.64
N PRO A 485 23.03 -19.12 9.51
CA PRO A 485 21.66 -19.63 9.49
C PRO A 485 21.55 -21.10 9.92
N GLN A 486 22.67 -21.82 9.94
CA GLN A 486 22.75 -23.19 10.44
C GLN A 486 22.31 -23.31 11.91
N LEU A 487 22.47 -22.23 12.69
CA LEU A 487 21.98 -22.17 14.08
C LEU A 487 20.45 -22.32 14.15
N ALA A 488 19.71 -21.58 13.32
CA ALA A 488 18.25 -21.68 13.25
C ALA A 488 17.78 -23.04 12.74
N ARG A 489 18.58 -23.69 11.91
CA ARG A 489 18.29 -25.03 11.34
C ARG A 489 18.74 -26.20 12.24
N GLY A 490 19.40 -25.92 13.36
CA GLY A 490 19.91 -26.94 14.28
C GLY A 490 21.08 -27.76 13.75
N SER A 491 21.73 -27.34 12.65
CA SER A 491 22.92 -28.01 12.09
C SER A 491 24.24 -27.43 12.59
N MET A 492 24.19 -26.45 13.49
CA MET A 492 25.31 -25.82 14.19
C MET A 492 24.83 -25.39 15.59
N THR A 493 25.70 -25.45 16.58
CA THR A 493 25.39 -24.99 17.95
C THR A 493 26.00 -23.61 18.21
N ARG A 494 25.62 -22.96 19.31
CA ARG A 494 26.26 -21.70 19.74
C ARG A 494 27.72 -21.95 20.15
N GLU A 495 28.00 -23.08 20.79
CA GLU A 495 29.34 -23.48 21.16
C GLU A 495 30.25 -23.64 19.92
N ASP A 496 29.72 -24.17 18.80
CA ASP A 496 30.47 -24.26 17.54
C ASP A 496 30.87 -22.88 17.00
N VAL A 497 29.93 -21.91 17.06
CA VAL A 497 30.21 -20.53 16.61
C VAL A 497 31.20 -19.83 17.54
N GLU A 498 31.10 -20.00 18.85
CA GLU A 498 32.04 -19.44 19.81
C GLU A 498 33.45 -20.04 19.63
N ALA A 499 33.55 -21.36 19.40
CA ALA A 499 34.78 -22.03 19.08
C ALA A 499 35.40 -21.51 17.76
N GLU A 500 34.57 -21.29 16.74
CA GLU A 500 35.00 -20.68 15.47
C GLU A 500 35.55 -19.26 15.69
N PHE A 501 34.92 -18.44 16.49
CA PHE A 501 35.37 -17.09 16.83
C PHE A 501 36.65 -17.09 17.65
N ALA A 502 36.74 -17.97 18.64
CA ALA A 502 37.93 -18.12 19.46
C ALA A 502 39.15 -18.55 18.62
N LYS A 503 38.97 -19.51 17.72
CA LYS A 503 40.01 -19.95 16.77
C LYS A 503 40.49 -18.81 15.87
N ASN A 504 39.57 -18.01 15.33
CA ASN A 504 39.94 -16.88 14.47
C ASN A 504 40.65 -15.78 15.25
N ARG A 505 40.23 -15.48 16.47
CA ARG A 505 40.91 -14.53 17.35
C ARG A 505 42.34 -14.97 17.66
N ALA A 506 42.55 -16.26 17.95
CA ALA A 506 43.84 -16.83 18.21
C ALA A 506 44.74 -16.79 16.95
N ASN A 507 44.23 -17.15 15.80
CA ASN A 507 44.98 -17.16 14.53
C ASN A 507 45.46 -15.77 14.10
N LEU A 508 44.58 -14.77 14.27
CA LEU A 508 44.90 -13.39 13.89
C LEU A 508 45.69 -12.66 14.99
N ALA A 509 45.64 -13.12 16.23
CA ALA A 509 46.22 -12.45 17.40
C ALA A 509 45.80 -10.97 17.51
N LEU A 510 44.51 -10.69 17.24
CA LEU A 510 43.89 -9.36 17.30
C LEU A 510 42.65 -9.38 18.21
N ASP A 511 42.44 -8.28 18.91
CA ASP A 511 41.23 -8.10 19.71
C ASP A 511 40.06 -7.69 18.76
N ILE A 512 39.21 -8.66 18.43
CA ILE A 512 38.08 -8.49 17.53
C ILE A 512 36.80 -8.81 18.27
N THR A 513 35.85 -7.88 18.26
CA THR A 513 34.46 -8.12 18.71
C THR A 513 33.70 -8.83 17.61
N PHE A 514 33.05 -9.95 17.93
CA PHE A 514 32.25 -10.72 16.98
C PHE A 514 30.78 -10.62 17.32
N ALA A 515 29.94 -10.51 16.28
CA ALA A 515 28.49 -10.67 16.36
C ALA A 515 28.01 -11.71 15.35
N CYS A 516 26.99 -12.48 15.71
CA CYS A 516 26.42 -13.52 14.87
C CYS A 516 24.93 -13.31 14.65
N CYS A 517 24.50 -13.31 13.39
CA CYS A 517 23.09 -13.43 13.04
C CYS A 517 22.74 -14.90 12.77
N PRO A 518 21.88 -15.53 13.59
CA PRO A 518 21.52 -16.93 13.43
C PRO A 518 20.34 -17.16 12.47
N HIS A 519 19.68 -16.12 11.98
CA HIS A 519 18.40 -16.20 11.31
C HIS A 519 18.51 -16.58 9.84
N ASP A 520 17.54 -17.37 9.34
CA ASP A 520 17.47 -17.83 7.95
C ASP A 520 17.30 -16.70 6.92
N ALA A 521 17.57 -17.05 5.65
CA ALA A 521 17.25 -16.21 4.51
C ALA A 521 15.73 -16.07 4.38
N GLY A 522 15.28 -14.93 3.85
CA GLY A 522 13.85 -14.64 3.67
C GLY A 522 13.54 -13.18 3.97
N PRO A 523 12.27 -12.83 4.12
CA PRO A 523 11.88 -11.48 4.55
C PRO A 523 12.63 -11.09 5.83
N PRO A 524 13.02 -9.81 6.00
CA PRO A 524 13.75 -9.39 7.19
C PRO A 524 12.86 -9.56 8.43
N VAL A 525 13.27 -10.50 9.28
CA VAL A 525 12.58 -10.81 10.56
C VAL A 525 13.37 -10.34 11.77
N CYS A 526 14.65 -9.99 11.56
CA CYS A 526 15.58 -9.55 12.61
C CYS A 526 16.32 -8.28 12.19
N TRP A 527 16.79 -7.53 13.15
CA TRP A 527 17.63 -6.35 12.91
C TRP A 527 19.10 -6.68 12.67
N CYS A 528 19.55 -7.88 13.09
CA CYS A 528 20.96 -8.26 13.08
C CYS A 528 21.51 -8.69 11.72
N ARG A 529 20.66 -9.09 10.73
CA ARG A 529 21.12 -9.56 9.42
C ARG A 529 21.37 -8.41 8.45
N LYS A 530 22.57 -8.37 7.85
CA LYS A 530 22.88 -7.41 6.77
C LYS A 530 21.87 -7.47 5.62
N PRO A 531 21.49 -6.35 5.01
CA PRO A 531 22.01 -4.98 5.19
C PRO A 531 21.40 -4.18 6.35
N LEU A 532 20.68 -4.81 7.30
CA LEU A 532 20.14 -4.12 8.47
C LEU A 532 21.26 -3.88 9.50
N PRO A 533 21.28 -2.68 10.13
CA PRO A 533 22.44 -2.23 10.89
C PRO A 533 22.46 -2.63 12.37
N GLY A 534 21.52 -3.49 12.82
CA GLY A 534 21.26 -3.71 14.26
C GLY A 534 22.49 -4.14 15.07
N SER A 535 23.20 -5.19 14.65
CA SER A 535 24.39 -5.66 15.39
C SER A 535 25.52 -4.63 15.40
N VAL A 536 25.68 -3.87 14.31
CA VAL A 536 26.70 -2.81 14.25
C VAL A 536 26.33 -1.65 15.16
N LEU A 537 25.06 -1.30 15.21
CA LEU A 537 24.58 -0.20 16.04
C LEU A 537 24.63 -0.54 17.53
N GLU A 538 24.32 -1.78 17.89
CA GLU A 538 24.46 -2.28 19.26
C GLU A 538 25.94 -2.20 19.72
N PHE A 539 26.87 -2.69 18.90
CA PHE A 539 28.30 -2.55 19.15
C PHE A 539 28.72 -1.07 19.24
N ALA A 540 28.21 -0.23 18.33
CA ALA A 540 28.58 1.19 18.32
C ALA A 540 28.11 1.93 19.58
N ILE A 541 26.92 1.62 20.09
CA ILE A 541 26.38 2.19 21.33
C ILE A 541 27.21 1.68 22.53
N GLU A 542 27.41 0.36 22.63
CA GLU A 542 28.17 -0.27 23.73
C GLU A 542 29.60 0.28 23.83
N ARG A 543 30.26 0.48 22.70
CA ARG A 543 31.66 0.87 22.61
C ARG A 543 31.89 2.36 22.31
N SER A 544 30.85 3.18 22.34
CA SER A 544 30.91 4.62 22.04
C SER A 544 31.61 4.93 20.68
N VAL A 545 31.22 4.22 19.62
CA VAL A 545 31.81 4.33 18.29
C VAL A 545 31.19 5.47 17.49
N ALA A 546 32.02 6.38 17.01
CA ALA A 546 31.65 7.43 16.06
C ALA A 546 31.53 6.84 14.64
N LEU A 547 30.30 6.58 14.20
CA LEU A 547 30.02 5.93 12.92
C LEU A 547 30.53 6.74 11.72
N ASP A 548 30.39 8.07 11.76
CA ASP A 548 30.85 9.02 10.75
C ASP A 548 32.40 9.03 10.57
N ARG A 549 33.11 8.53 11.57
CA ARG A 549 34.60 8.43 11.59
C ARG A 549 35.09 7.00 11.46
N SER A 550 34.19 6.05 11.18
CA SER A 550 34.46 4.62 11.07
C SER A 550 34.42 4.15 9.61
N VAL A 551 34.78 2.91 9.35
CA VAL A 551 34.82 2.33 8.01
C VAL A 551 34.19 0.94 7.99
N VAL A 552 33.37 0.69 6.98
CA VAL A 552 32.92 -0.67 6.62
C VAL A 552 33.82 -1.18 5.51
N ILE A 553 34.40 -2.36 5.71
CA ILE A 553 35.21 -3.07 4.74
C ILE A 553 34.43 -4.31 4.30
N GLY A 554 34.17 -4.45 3.00
CA GLY A 554 33.35 -5.56 2.50
C GLY A 554 33.38 -5.66 0.99
N ARG A 555 32.74 -6.72 0.44
CA ARG A 555 32.69 -7.00 -1.00
C ARG A 555 31.26 -7.05 -1.53
N SER A 556 30.30 -7.27 -0.65
CA SER A 556 28.90 -7.53 -1.05
C SER A 556 28.09 -6.25 -1.20
N ALA A 557 27.02 -6.32 -2.01
CA ALA A 557 26.01 -5.26 -2.07
C ALA A 557 25.36 -4.99 -0.70
N SER A 558 25.26 -6.02 0.15
CA SER A 558 24.72 -5.89 1.51
C SER A 558 25.62 -5.07 2.41
N ASP A 559 26.95 -5.20 2.29
CA ASP A 559 27.92 -4.41 3.06
C ASP A 559 27.83 -2.93 2.66
N ARG A 560 27.78 -2.66 1.36
CA ARG A 560 27.65 -1.31 0.81
C ARG A 560 26.35 -0.65 1.25
N THR A 561 25.24 -1.38 1.17
CA THR A 561 23.94 -0.87 1.62
C THR A 561 23.90 -0.62 3.13
N MET A 562 24.53 -1.48 3.93
CA MET A 562 24.66 -1.29 5.37
C MET A 562 25.49 -0.06 5.71
N ALA A 563 26.64 0.12 5.05
CA ALA A 563 27.49 1.30 5.20
C ALA A 563 26.74 2.59 4.87
N GLN A 564 26.01 2.60 3.76
CA GLN A 564 25.16 3.75 3.36
C GLN A 564 24.12 4.09 4.41
N ARG A 565 23.38 3.09 4.93
CA ARG A 565 22.39 3.28 5.98
C ARG A 565 22.98 3.84 7.26
N LEU A 566 24.14 3.32 7.66
CA LEU A 566 24.87 3.80 8.84
C LEU A 566 25.53 5.17 8.66
N GLY A 567 25.67 5.66 7.42
CA GLY A 567 26.44 6.86 7.13
C GLY A 567 27.94 6.67 7.37
N VAL A 568 28.43 5.44 7.21
CA VAL A 568 29.83 5.05 7.40
C VAL A 568 30.52 4.95 6.05
N SER A 569 31.82 5.33 5.98
CA SER A 569 32.62 5.17 4.77
C SER A 569 32.69 3.69 4.37
N PHE A 570 32.60 3.40 3.08
CA PHE A 570 32.75 2.05 2.55
C PHE A 570 34.08 1.91 1.81
N ARG A 571 34.80 0.79 2.01
CA ARG A 571 35.97 0.40 1.23
C ARG A 571 35.81 -1.03 0.73
N ASP A 572 36.16 -1.25 -0.52
CA ASP A 572 36.19 -2.61 -1.06
C ASP A 572 37.32 -3.41 -0.40
N VAL A 573 37.02 -4.63 0.00
CA VAL A 573 38.00 -5.51 0.67
C VAL A 573 39.22 -5.83 -0.21
N GLN A 574 39.06 -5.77 -1.54
CA GLN A 574 40.18 -5.99 -2.49
C GLN A 574 41.15 -4.82 -2.52
N GLU A 575 40.72 -3.60 -2.20
CA GLU A 575 41.58 -2.41 -2.16
C GLU A 575 42.47 -2.36 -0.91
N ILE A 576 42.25 -3.24 0.06
CA ILE A 576 42.90 -3.21 1.39
C ILE A 576 43.89 -4.38 1.55
N GLY A 577 43.93 -5.29 0.63
CA GLY A 577 44.71 -6.52 0.68
C GLY A 577 46.02 -6.51 -0.12
N LEU A 578 46.48 -5.35 -0.59
CA LEU A 578 47.73 -5.23 -1.36
C LEU A 578 48.82 -4.48 -0.62
#